data_3a57c385fb0cdea373c311fe5e05a9a8
#
_entry.id   3a57c385fb0cdea373c311fe5e05a9a8
#
_cell.length_a   1.000
_cell.length_b   1.000
_cell.length_c   1.000
_cell.angle_alpha   90.00
_cell.angle_beta   90.00
_cell.angle_gamma   90.00
#
_symmetry.space_group_name_H-M   'P 1'
#
loop_
_entity.id
_entity.type
_entity.pdbx_description
1 polymer ?
#
loop_
_entity_poly.entity_id
_entity_poly.type
_entity_poly.pdbx_seq_one_letter_code
_entity_poly.pdbx_strand_id
1 'polypeptide(L)'
;MFNVWKEKIHGEDVPLREKVFYLMLFMVLLSSILSFVAGVFRQDVAGLLLPMLIPVPIAIFSFWYTMRYRKVELPAVLVDIAIHFILIPLAFFTRGGADGGTAVWFILAILYVFLMFHGRLFYVMLTVTLLMIIGLYSMSYVHPEWVIGLADRAEVYTDSVVAVILAGIICGCLVKFQNRIYAEEKEITEQQKEEIEQLSRSRSAFFTNMSHEIRTPINTIIGLNEMTLRENISDEIAENSINIQNASKMLLVLINDILDMSKIESGKMQIVPVQYDTGNLFSDLVNLIWIRAYEKKLEFKIIFQKISHRPCSGMKSGSNRY
;
A
#
# COMPACT_ATOMS: atom_id res chain seq x y z
N MET A 1 -22.50 6.90 23.74
CA MET A 1 -21.33 5.98 23.59
C MET A 1 -21.51 5.03 22.42
N PHE A 2 -22.60 4.27 22.33
CA PHE A 2 -22.86 3.31 21.23
C PHE A 2 -22.85 3.96 19.81
N ASN A 3 -23.47 5.12 19.63
CA ASN A 3 -23.45 5.84 18.34
C ASN A 3 -22.04 6.28 17.91
N VAL A 4 -21.22 6.72 18.86
CA VAL A 4 -19.81 7.08 18.60
C VAL A 4 -18.99 5.86 18.19
N TRP A 5 -19.25 4.71 18.82
CA TRP A 5 -18.63 3.44 18.40
C TRP A 5 -19.02 3.05 16.98
N LYS A 6 -20.30 3.14 16.65
CA LYS A 6 -20.80 2.80 15.31
C LYS A 6 -20.17 3.71 14.25
N GLU A 7 -20.08 5.00 14.51
CA GLU A 7 -19.44 5.97 13.62
C GLU A 7 -17.94 5.67 13.41
N LYS A 8 -17.22 5.30 14.49
CA LYS A 8 -15.78 4.96 14.42
C LYS A 8 -15.49 3.63 13.73
N ILE A 9 -16.39 2.65 13.85
CA ILE A 9 -16.24 1.35 13.16
C ILE A 9 -16.59 1.45 11.68
N HIS A 10 -17.53 2.32 11.29
CA HIS A 10 -18.02 2.43 9.90
C HIS A 10 -17.57 3.72 9.20
N GLY A 11 -16.86 4.63 9.88
CA GLY A 11 -16.38 5.88 9.28
C GLY A 11 -15.34 5.62 8.19
N GLU A 12 -15.49 6.27 7.04
CA GLU A 12 -14.58 6.14 5.89
C GLU A 12 -13.16 6.64 6.22
N ASP A 13 -13.04 7.65 7.07
CA ASP A 13 -11.77 8.29 7.45
C ASP A 13 -10.98 7.53 8.54
N VAL A 14 -11.47 6.39 9.02
CA VAL A 14 -10.83 5.64 10.12
C VAL A 14 -9.98 4.52 9.53
N PRO A 15 -8.65 4.49 9.81
CA PRO A 15 -7.78 3.42 9.35
C PRO A 15 -8.27 2.03 9.79
N LEU A 16 -8.08 1.02 8.93
CA LEU A 16 -8.48 -0.37 9.17
C LEU A 16 -8.05 -0.87 10.55
N ARG A 17 -6.82 -0.60 10.93
CA ARG A 17 -6.25 -1.00 12.22
C ARG A 17 -6.99 -0.41 13.41
N GLU A 18 -7.41 0.85 13.34
CA GLU A 18 -8.26 1.46 14.37
C GLU A 18 -9.63 0.81 14.43
N LYS A 19 -10.25 0.50 13.29
CA LYS A 19 -11.56 -0.18 13.24
C LYS A 19 -11.50 -1.56 13.90
N VAL A 20 -10.48 -2.35 13.57
CA VAL A 20 -10.26 -3.68 14.17
C VAL A 20 -10.00 -3.55 15.67
N PHE A 21 -9.20 -2.57 16.10
CA PHE A 21 -8.93 -2.33 17.52
C PHE A 21 -10.19 -1.96 18.31
N TYR A 22 -11.02 -1.07 17.77
CA TYR A 22 -12.31 -0.74 18.42
C TYR A 22 -13.24 -1.96 18.53
N LEU A 23 -13.29 -2.80 17.49
CA LEU A 23 -14.07 -4.04 17.55
C LEU A 23 -13.54 -4.97 18.64
N MET A 24 -12.22 -5.12 18.76
CA MET A 24 -11.61 -5.93 19.82
C MET A 24 -11.89 -5.39 21.21
N LEU A 25 -11.80 -4.07 21.43
CA LEU A 25 -12.17 -3.45 22.69
C LEU A 25 -13.64 -3.72 23.05
N PHE A 26 -14.53 -3.65 22.05
CA PHE A 26 -15.93 -3.99 22.24
C PHE A 26 -16.11 -5.46 22.66
N MET A 27 -15.39 -6.39 22.02
CA MET A 27 -15.43 -7.81 22.39
C MET A 27 -14.89 -8.06 23.81
N VAL A 28 -13.84 -7.35 24.22
CA VAL A 28 -13.30 -7.40 25.59
C VAL A 28 -14.35 -6.92 26.61
N LEU A 29 -15.03 -5.81 26.33
CA LEU A 29 -16.11 -5.32 27.20
C LEU A 29 -17.29 -6.29 27.27
N LEU A 30 -17.71 -6.84 26.13
CA LEU A 30 -18.79 -7.81 26.06
C LEU A 30 -18.45 -9.08 26.82
N SER A 31 -17.23 -9.60 26.67
CA SER A 31 -16.76 -10.79 27.43
C SER A 31 -16.68 -10.51 28.92
N SER A 32 -16.28 -9.29 29.32
CA SER A 32 -16.27 -8.87 30.73
C SER A 32 -17.68 -8.85 31.33
N ILE A 33 -18.66 -8.33 30.59
CA ILE A 33 -20.06 -8.32 31.00
C ILE A 33 -20.61 -9.74 31.15
N LEU A 34 -20.35 -10.61 30.16
CA LEU A 34 -20.78 -12.01 30.21
C LEU A 34 -20.16 -12.78 31.39
N SER A 35 -18.86 -12.55 31.63
CA SER A 35 -18.15 -13.14 32.79
C SER A 35 -18.72 -12.65 34.11
N PHE A 36 -19.06 -11.36 34.23
CA PHE A 36 -19.72 -10.79 35.38
C PHE A 36 -21.10 -11.45 35.65
N VAL A 37 -21.91 -11.55 34.59
CA VAL A 37 -23.23 -12.21 34.71
C VAL A 37 -23.09 -13.67 35.16
N ALA A 38 -22.12 -14.40 34.58
CA ALA A 38 -21.84 -15.78 34.98
C ALA A 38 -21.38 -15.87 36.47
N GLY A 39 -20.55 -14.90 36.92
CA GLY A 39 -20.13 -14.80 38.32
C GLY A 39 -21.29 -14.58 39.29
N VAL A 40 -22.30 -13.78 38.92
CA VAL A 40 -23.52 -13.58 39.70
C VAL A 40 -24.25 -14.92 39.93
N PHE A 41 -24.42 -15.72 38.87
CA PHE A 41 -25.11 -17.02 38.97
C PHE A 41 -24.33 -18.04 39.79
N ARG A 42 -22.99 -17.97 39.79
CA ARG A 42 -22.13 -18.88 40.57
C ARG A 42 -21.88 -18.42 42.00
N GLN A 43 -22.32 -17.23 42.39
CA GLN A 43 -22.04 -16.59 43.68
C GLN A 43 -20.54 -16.47 44.00
N ASP A 44 -19.70 -16.39 42.95
CA ASP A 44 -18.26 -16.25 43.05
C ASP A 44 -17.86 -14.77 43.04
N VAL A 45 -17.43 -14.24 44.17
CA VAL A 45 -17.04 -12.84 44.35
C VAL A 45 -15.83 -12.49 43.49
N ALA A 46 -14.86 -13.38 43.31
CA ALA A 46 -13.69 -13.18 42.49
C ALA A 46 -14.08 -13.15 41.00
N GLY A 47 -14.93 -14.07 40.53
CA GLY A 47 -15.50 -14.09 39.21
C GLY A 47 -16.38 -12.90 38.87
N LEU A 48 -16.95 -12.23 39.90
CA LEU A 48 -17.70 -10.98 39.74
C LEU A 48 -16.82 -9.75 39.53
N LEU A 49 -15.82 -9.58 40.40
CA LEU A 49 -15.08 -8.32 40.46
C LEU A 49 -13.91 -8.25 39.45
N LEU A 50 -13.17 -9.34 39.28
CA LEU A 50 -11.96 -9.34 38.45
C LEU A 50 -12.20 -8.99 36.98
N PRO A 51 -13.24 -9.51 36.29
CA PRO A 51 -13.53 -9.13 34.91
C PRO A 51 -13.91 -7.66 34.73
N MET A 52 -14.41 -7.00 35.77
CA MET A 52 -14.79 -5.59 35.72
C MET A 52 -13.66 -4.65 36.14
N LEU A 53 -12.87 -5.00 37.16
CA LEU A 53 -11.85 -4.11 37.73
C LEU A 53 -10.66 -3.89 36.83
N ILE A 54 -10.30 -4.83 35.96
CA ILE A 54 -9.09 -4.77 35.15
C ILE A 54 -9.39 -4.46 33.67
N PRO A 55 -10.20 -5.26 32.93
CA PRO A 55 -10.42 -5.02 31.51
C PRO A 55 -11.18 -3.74 31.21
N VAL A 56 -12.17 -3.39 32.02
CA VAL A 56 -13.07 -2.26 31.77
C VAL A 56 -12.30 -0.91 31.83
N PRO A 57 -11.52 -0.59 32.87
CA PRO A 57 -10.72 0.63 32.90
C PRO A 57 -9.70 0.73 31.75
N ILE A 58 -9.05 -0.40 31.46
CA ILE A 58 -8.06 -0.46 30.35
C ILE A 58 -8.74 -0.23 29.01
N ALA A 59 -9.90 -0.83 28.76
CA ALA A 59 -10.65 -0.64 27.55
C ALA A 59 -11.15 0.81 27.41
N ILE A 60 -11.64 1.43 28.47
CA ILE A 60 -12.07 2.84 28.48
C ILE A 60 -10.89 3.76 28.20
N PHE A 61 -9.76 3.55 28.89
CA PHE A 61 -8.55 4.34 28.67
C PHE A 61 -8.03 4.17 27.22
N SER A 62 -7.97 2.95 26.73
CA SER A 62 -7.52 2.62 25.39
C SER A 62 -8.41 3.25 24.31
N PHE A 63 -9.72 3.21 24.52
CA PHE A 63 -10.69 3.89 23.65
C PHE A 63 -10.49 5.40 23.65
N TRP A 64 -10.41 6.03 24.83
CA TRP A 64 -10.18 7.47 24.97
C TRP A 64 -8.86 7.89 24.32
N TYR A 65 -7.77 7.16 24.59
CA TYR A 65 -6.45 7.46 24.06
C TYR A 65 -6.42 7.38 22.54
N THR A 66 -6.93 6.29 21.96
CA THR A 66 -6.99 6.10 20.50
C THR A 66 -7.84 7.19 19.85
N MET A 67 -8.96 7.55 20.46
CA MET A 67 -9.84 8.62 19.98
C MET A 67 -9.17 9.99 19.99
N ARG A 68 -8.35 10.28 21.02
CA ARG A 68 -7.70 11.59 21.22
C ARG A 68 -6.45 11.77 20.37
N TYR A 69 -5.64 10.71 20.22
CA TYR A 69 -4.32 10.78 19.61
C TYR A 69 -4.21 10.06 18.26
N ARG A 70 -5.24 9.36 17.82
CA ARG A 70 -5.23 8.56 16.58
C ARG A 70 -4.07 7.55 16.52
N LYS A 71 -3.61 7.06 17.69
CA LYS A 71 -2.52 6.10 17.81
C LYS A 71 -3.03 4.84 18.52
N VAL A 72 -2.86 3.68 17.85
CA VAL A 72 -3.33 2.37 18.36
C VAL A 72 -2.21 1.61 19.06
N GLU A 73 -0.94 1.91 18.80
CA GLU A 73 0.20 1.10 19.24
C GLU A 73 0.30 0.97 20.76
N LEU A 74 0.32 2.10 21.48
CA LEU A 74 0.40 2.09 22.94
C LEU A 74 -0.82 1.41 23.59
N PRO A 75 -2.08 1.77 23.24
CA PRO A 75 -3.25 1.08 23.76
C PRO A 75 -3.28 -0.42 23.45
N ALA A 76 -2.86 -0.82 22.25
CA ALA A 76 -2.81 -2.23 21.89
C ALA A 76 -1.82 -3.02 22.76
N VAL A 77 -0.65 -2.46 23.04
CA VAL A 77 0.34 -3.06 23.95
C VAL A 77 -0.22 -3.15 25.38
N LEU A 78 -0.88 -2.09 25.87
CA LEU A 78 -1.47 -2.11 27.22
C LEU A 78 -2.57 -3.17 27.35
N VAL A 79 -3.42 -3.31 26.36
CA VAL A 79 -4.46 -4.35 26.33
C VAL A 79 -3.82 -5.74 26.24
N ASP A 80 -2.79 -5.92 25.45
CA ASP A 80 -2.03 -7.18 25.33
C ASP A 80 -1.42 -7.59 26.67
N ILE A 81 -0.72 -6.67 27.35
CA ILE A 81 -0.14 -6.91 28.67
C ILE A 81 -1.22 -7.30 29.67
N ALA A 82 -2.36 -6.61 29.68
CA ALA A 82 -3.46 -6.94 30.59
C ALA A 82 -4.04 -8.33 30.31
N ILE A 83 -4.23 -8.69 29.06
CA ILE A 83 -4.73 -10.01 28.68
C ILE A 83 -3.72 -11.10 29.07
N HIS A 84 -2.46 -10.96 28.65
CA HIS A 84 -1.45 -12.03 28.78
C HIS A 84 -0.91 -12.16 30.20
N PHE A 85 -0.66 -11.07 30.91
CA PHE A 85 0.01 -11.13 32.20
C PHE A 85 -0.93 -11.04 33.40
N ILE A 86 -2.20 -10.66 33.18
CA ILE A 86 -3.17 -10.55 34.31
C ILE A 86 -4.36 -11.47 34.09
N LEU A 87 -5.10 -11.29 32.99
CA LEU A 87 -6.39 -11.97 32.83
C LEU A 87 -6.26 -13.47 32.59
N ILE A 88 -5.39 -13.84 31.62
CA ILE A 88 -5.21 -15.26 31.24
C ILE A 88 -4.55 -16.06 32.39
N PRO A 89 -3.45 -15.63 33.03
CA PRO A 89 -2.87 -16.35 34.15
C PRO A 89 -3.85 -16.50 35.28
N LEU A 90 -4.59 -15.45 35.64
CA LEU A 90 -5.59 -15.48 36.67
C LEU A 90 -6.71 -16.49 36.37
N ALA A 91 -7.26 -16.43 35.15
CA ALA A 91 -8.29 -17.37 34.70
C ALA A 91 -7.74 -18.82 34.66
N PHE A 92 -6.51 -19.00 34.23
CA PHE A 92 -5.87 -20.31 34.16
C PHE A 92 -5.76 -20.96 35.53
N PHE A 93 -5.21 -20.26 36.53
CA PHE A 93 -5.04 -20.83 37.87
C PHE A 93 -6.34 -20.93 38.67
N THR A 94 -7.37 -20.13 38.38
CA THR A 94 -8.63 -20.16 39.12
C THR A 94 -9.72 -21.03 38.50
N ARG A 95 -9.51 -21.54 37.24
CA ARG A 95 -10.52 -22.32 36.51
C ARG A 95 -9.99 -23.63 35.95
N GLY A 96 -9.35 -24.42 36.79
CA GLY A 96 -8.94 -25.78 36.46
C GLY A 96 -7.68 -25.91 35.62
N GLY A 97 -6.94 -24.84 35.38
CA GLY A 97 -5.65 -24.90 34.70
C GLY A 97 -5.72 -25.52 33.28
N ALA A 98 -4.95 -26.57 33.09
CA ALA A 98 -4.91 -27.29 31.82
C ALA A 98 -6.19 -28.06 31.47
N ASP A 99 -6.97 -28.44 32.48
CA ASP A 99 -8.21 -29.20 32.32
C ASP A 99 -9.43 -28.31 32.09
N GLY A 100 -9.32 -27.00 32.34
CA GLY A 100 -10.38 -26.01 32.13
C GLY A 100 -10.48 -25.45 30.70
N GLY A 101 -11.55 -24.68 30.46
CA GLY A 101 -11.79 -24.01 29.19
C GLY A 101 -10.82 -22.87 28.87
N THR A 102 -9.90 -22.53 29.80
CA THR A 102 -8.96 -21.41 29.65
C THR A 102 -8.00 -21.61 28.46
N ALA A 103 -7.66 -22.85 28.08
CA ALA A 103 -6.83 -23.17 26.95
C ALA A 103 -7.33 -22.56 25.59
N VAL A 104 -8.64 -22.44 25.46
CA VAL A 104 -9.26 -21.87 24.27
C VAL A 104 -8.98 -20.37 24.14
N TRP A 105 -8.85 -19.65 25.26
CA TRP A 105 -8.56 -18.22 25.26
C TRP A 105 -7.14 -17.89 24.78
N PHE A 106 -6.20 -18.83 24.86
CA PHE A 106 -4.85 -18.66 24.26
C PHE A 106 -4.92 -18.47 22.76
N ILE A 107 -5.88 -19.11 22.08
CA ILE A 107 -6.08 -18.93 20.64
C ILE A 107 -6.46 -17.48 20.33
N LEU A 108 -7.37 -16.90 21.13
CA LEU A 108 -7.76 -15.49 20.98
C LEU A 108 -6.62 -14.54 21.33
N ALA A 109 -5.80 -14.86 22.31
CA ALA A 109 -4.61 -14.09 22.65
C ALA A 109 -3.60 -14.07 21.49
N ILE A 110 -3.29 -15.21 20.91
CA ILE A 110 -2.44 -15.31 19.72
C ILE A 110 -3.07 -14.53 18.54
N LEU A 111 -4.36 -14.70 18.28
CA LEU A 111 -5.08 -13.98 17.24
C LEU A 111 -5.00 -12.46 17.44
N TYR A 112 -5.10 -11.98 18.68
CA TYR A 112 -4.93 -10.57 19.01
C TYR A 112 -3.56 -10.05 18.57
N VAL A 113 -2.47 -10.78 18.84
CA VAL A 113 -1.13 -10.42 18.43
C VAL A 113 -1.03 -10.31 16.91
N PHE A 114 -1.58 -11.28 16.16
CA PHE A 114 -1.59 -11.26 14.70
C PHE A 114 -2.35 -10.08 14.11
N LEU A 115 -3.43 -9.65 14.74
CA LEU A 115 -4.26 -8.56 14.23
C LEU A 115 -3.72 -7.17 14.60
N MET A 116 -3.06 -7.03 15.76
CA MET A 116 -2.70 -5.73 16.30
C MET A 116 -1.26 -5.32 16.05
N PHE A 117 -0.33 -6.27 15.94
CA PHE A 117 1.09 -5.95 15.87
C PHE A 117 1.70 -6.22 14.49
N HIS A 118 2.69 -5.39 14.10
CA HIS A 118 3.39 -5.47 12.81
C HIS A 118 4.91 -5.30 13.02
N GLY A 119 5.68 -5.74 12.04
CA GLY A 119 7.13 -5.57 12.05
C GLY A 119 7.81 -6.25 13.23
N ARG A 120 8.78 -5.59 13.84
CA ARG A 120 9.56 -6.15 14.95
C ARG A 120 8.73 -6.38 16.21
N LEU A 121 7.76 -5.51 16.48
CA LEU A 121 6.91 -5.61 17.65
C LEU A 121 6.03 -6.88 17.61
N PHE A 122 5.56 -7.29 16.42
CA PHE A 122 4.85 -8.55 16.24
C PHE A 122 5.64 -9.76 16.74
N TYR A 123 6.89 -9.89 16.31
CA TYR A 123 7.74 -11.02 16.72
C TYR A 123 8.00 -11.02 18.23
N VAL A 124 8.22 -9.85 18.81
CA VAL A 124 8.40 -9.71 20.27
C VAL A 124 7.15 -10.15 21.03
N MET A 125 5.98 -9.61 20.66
CA MET A 125 4.72 -9.93 21.35
C MET A 125 4.32 -11.40 21.15
N LEU A 126 4.50 -11.94 19.95
CA LEU A 126 4.26 -13.37 19.69
C LEU A 126 5.17 -14.27 20.54
N THR A 127 6.46 -13.96 20.61
CA THR A 127 7.42 -14.72 21.43
C THR A 127 7.05 -14.66 22.90
N VAL A 128 6.69 -13.48 23.42
CA VAL A 128 6.27 -13.27 24.80
C VAL A 128 5.00 -14.08 25.10
N THR A 129 4.01 -14.04 24.20
CA THR A 129 2.77 -14.83 24.33
C THR A 129 3.05 -16.34 24.39
N LEU A 130 3.88 -16.85 23.48
CA LEU A 130 4.21 -18.27 23.46
C LEU A 130 5.00 -18.71 24.71
N LEU A 131 5.96 -17.89 25.17
CA LEU A 131 6.70 -18.16 26.40
C LEU A 131 5.77 -18.12 27.63
N MET A 132 4.81 -17.20 27.68
CA MET A 132 3.83 -17.14 28.73
C MET A 132 2.95 -18.41 28.76
N ILE A 133 2.46 -18.88 27.62
CA ILE A 133 1.68 -20.12 27.52
C ILE A 133 2.50 -21.30 28.04
N ILE A 134 3.74 -21.47 27.55
CA ILE A 134 4.65 -22.54 28.01
C ILE A 134 4.88 -22.43 29.54
N GLY A 135 5.12 -21.22 30.02
CA GLY A 135 5.33 -20.96 31.46
C GLY A 135 4.14 -21.36 32.31
N LEU A 136 2.90 -21.00 31.92
CA LEU A 136 1.69 -21.35 32.65
C LEU A 136 1.47 -22.87 32.75
N TYR A 137 1.63 -23.59 31.63
CA TYR A 137 1.53 -25.04 31.62
C TYR A 137 2.64 -25.72 32.45
N SER A 138 3.88 -25.22 32.34
CA SER A 138 5.02 -25.74 33.12
C SER A 138 4.80 -25.49 34.60
N MET A 139 4.28 -24.32 34.99
CA MET A 139 4.03 -23.94 36.36
C MET A 139 2.87 -24.74 36.97
N SER A 140 1.82 -24.98 36.20
CA SER A 140 0.72 -25.86 36.61
C SER A 140 1.16 -27.34 36.79
N TYR A 141 2.13 -27.78 35.98
CA TYR A 141 2.68 -29.14 36.10
C TYR A 141 3.57 -29.30 37.36
N VAL A 142 4.42 -28.30 37.65
CA VAL A 142 5.34 -28.34 38.81
C VAL A 142 4.62 -28.04 40.12
N HIS A 143 3.62 -27.14 40.08
CA HIS A 143 2.87 -26.67 41.25
C HIS A 143 1.37 -26.88 41.08
N PRO A 144 0.89 -28.13 41.02
CA PRO A 144 -0.55 -28.41 40.86
C PRO A 144 -1.40 -27.84 41.98
N GLU A 145 -0.82 -27.61 43.17
CA GLU A 145 -1.48 -26.97 44.31
C GLU A 145 -1.88 -25.51 44.07
N TRP A 146 -1.32 -24.84 43.06
CA TRP A 146 -1.71 -23.47 42.73
C TRP A 146 -2.96 -23.40 41.83
N VAL A 147 -3.34 -24.53 41.26
CA VAL A 147 -4.50 -24.61 40.39
C VAL A 147 -5.75 -24.89 41.22
N ILE A 148 -6.69 -23.97 41.22
CA ILE A 148 -8.00 -24.19 41.84
C ILE A 148 -8.81 -25.03 40.84
N GLY A 149 -9.07 -26.30 41.24
CA GLY A 149 -9.88 -27.21 40.43
C GLY A 149 -11.34 -26.77 40.37
N LEU A 150 -12.00 -27.14 39.29
CA LEU A 150 -13.46 -26.98 39.17
C LEU A 150 -14.15 -28.04 40.06
N ALA A 151 -15.34 -27.71 40.58
CA ALA A 151 -15.98 -28.49 41.63
C ALA A 151 -16.37 -29.91 41.18
N ASP A 152 -16.79 -30.08 39.94
CA ASP A 152 -17.14 -31.38 39.36
C ASP A 152 -16.86 -31.46 37.85
N ARG A 153 -17.06 -32.66 37.28
CA ARG A 153 -16.88 -32.88 35.83
C ARG A 153 -17.88 -32.07 34.98
N ALA A 154 -19.09 -31.85 35.49
CA ALA A 154 -20.08 -31.08 34.73
C ALA A 154 -19.66 -29.62 34.58
N GLU A 155 -19.02 -29.07 35.60
CA GLU A 155 -18.49 -27.71 35.57
C GLU A 155 -17.33 -27.60 34.55
N VAL A 156 -16.41 -28.58 34.50
CA VAL A 156 -15.32 -28.63 33.50
C VAL A 156 -15.86 -28.66 32.09
N TYR A 157 -16.82 -29.52 31.79
CA TYR A 157 -17.43 -29.60 30.47
C TYR A 157 -18.19 -28.33 30.12
N THR A 158 -18.94 -27.76 31.03
CA THR A 158 -19.71 -26.52 30.80
C THR A 158 -18.78 -25.35 30.53
N ASP A 159 -17.71 -25.18 31.31
CA ASP A 159 -16.72 -24.12 31.09
C ASP A 159 -16.02 -24.27 29.72
N SER A 160 -15.61 -25.49 29.37
CA SER A 160 -14.96 -25.77 28.08
C SER A 160 -15.88 -25.53 26.88
N VAL A 161 -17.15 -26.01 26.96
CA VAL A 161 -18.13 -25.79 25.86
C VAL A 161 -18.44 -24.32 25.70
N VAL A 162 -18.65 -23.58 26.76
CA VAL A 162 -18.91 -22.15 26.74
C VAL A 162 -17.72 -21.40 26.15
N ALA A 163 -16.49 -21.75 26.59
CA ALA A 163 -15.28 -21.14 26.06
C ALA A 163 -15.12 -21.36 24.55
N VAL A 164 -15.34 -22.58 24.04
CA VAL A 164 -15.27 -22.91 22.62
C VAL A 164 -16.30 -22.15 21.80
N ILE A 165 -17.56 -22.12 22.28
CA ILE A 165 -18.63 -21.39 21.57
C ILE A 165 -18.33 -19.90 21.51
N LEU A 166 -17.96 -19.29 22.64
CA LEU A 166 -17.65 -17.85 22.69
C LEU A 166 -16.44 -17.50 21.83
N ALA A 167 -15.35 -18.27 21.94
CA ALA A 167 -14.17 -18.05 21.10
C ALA A 167 -14.48 -18.22 19.61
N GLY A 168 -15.26 -19.24 19.25
CA GLY A 168 -15.71 -19.45 17.86
C GLY A 168 -16.54 -18.29 17.32
N ILE A 169 -17.49 -17.77 18.11
CA ILE A 169 -18.28 -16.59 17.73
C ILE A 169 -17.39 -15.36 17.57
N ILE A 170 -16.49 -15.11 18.52
CA ILE A 170 -15.56 -13.96 18.45
C ILE A 170 -14.68 -14.06 17.22
N CYS A 171 -14.02 -15.20 16.98
CA CYS A 171 -13.20 -15.43 15.78
C CYS A 171 -14.00 -15.24 14.49
N GLY A 172 -15.20 -15.82 14.43
CA GLY A 172 -16.08 -15.69 13.28
C GLY A 172 -16.49 -14.25 12.99
N CYS A 173 -16.83 -13.49 14.02
CA CYS A 173 -17.15 -12.07 13.91
C CYS A 173 -15.95 -11.25 13.43
N LEU A 174 -14.75 -11.50 13.97
CA LEU A 174 -13.52 -10.81 13.57
C LEU A 174 -13.17 -11.09 12.11
N VAL A 175 -13.19 -12.35 11.70
CA VAL A 175 -12.89 -12.74 10.31
C VAL A 175 -13.92 -12.14 9.33
N LYS A 176 -15.22 -12.23 9.69
CA LYS A 176 -16.27 -11.63 8.84
C LYS A 176 -16.11 -10.11 8.71
N PHE A 177 -15.80 -9.44 9.80
CA PHE A 177 -15.56 -8.00 9.81
C PHE A 177 -14.33 -7.63 8.96
N GLN A 178 -13.22 -8.35 9.14
CA GLN A 178 -11.99 -8.12 8.38
C GLN A 178 -12.20 -8.34 6.88
N ASN A 179 -12.89 -9.40 6.50
CA ASN A 179 -13.21 -9.68 5.09
C ASN A 179 -14.09 -8.61 4.46
N ARG A 180 -15.05 -8.08 5.22
CA ARG A 180 -15.90 -6.98 4.74
C ARG A 180 -15.07 -5.72 4.45
N ILE A 181 -14.22 -5.30 5.40
CA ILE A 181 -13.40 -4.11 5.21
C ILE A 181 -12.41 -4.30 4.07
N TYR A 182 -11.80 -5.49 3.96
CA TYR A 182 -10.90 -5.79 2.86
C TYR A 182 -11.61 -5.71 1.50
N ALA A 183 -12.86 -6.16 1.42
CA ALA A 183 -13.66 -6.04 0.20
C ALA A 183 -13.95 -4.57 -0.15
N GLU A 184 -14.32 -3.74 0.84
CA GLU A 184 -14.56 -2.30 0.66
C GLU A 184 -13.27 -1.57 0.19
N GLU A 185 -12.12 -1.83 0.81
CA GLU A 185 -10.83 -1.23 0.40
C GLU A 185 -10.41 -1.67 -1.02
N LYS A 186 -10.66 -2.93 -1.37
CA LYS A 186 -10.36 -3.43 -2.70
C LYS A 186 -11.21 -2.74 -3.77
N GLU A 187 -12.50 -2.53 -3.52
CA GLU A 187 -13.40 -1.84 -4.43
C GLU A 187 -12.95 -0.38 -4.67
N ILE A 188 -12.61 0.34 -3.60
CA ILE A 188 -12.09 1.71 -3.71
C ILE A 188 -10.78 1.76 -4.52
N THR A 189 -9.88 0.81 -4.28
CA THR A 189 -8.60 0.73 -4.99
C THR A 189 -8.79 0.47 -6.48
N GLU A 190 -9.75 -0.41 -6.84
CA GLU A 190 -10.06 -0.71 -8.23
C GLU A 190 -10.68 0.49 -8.95
N GLN A 191 -11.60 1.22 -8.29
CA GLN A 191 -12.18 2.47 -8.81
C GLN A 191 -11.10 3.55 -9.06
N GLN A 192 -10.19 3.76 -8.10
CA GLN A 192 -9.09 4.70 -8.26
C GLN A 192 -8.16 4.32 -9.42
N LYS A 193 -7.90 3.02 -9.59
CA LYS A 193 -7.09 2.52 -10.69
C LYS A 193 -7.76 2.77 -12.04
N GLU A 194 -9.06 2.51 -12.16
CA GLU A 194 -9.83 2.80 -13.38
C GLU A 194 -9.82 4.28 -13.72
N GLU A 195 -9.98 5.15 -12.73
CA GLU A 195 -9.94 6.61 -12.91
C GLU A 195 -8.57 7.07 -13.41
N ILE A 196 -7.48 6.58 -12.81
CA ILE A 196 -6.11 6.88 -13.24
C ILE A 196 -5.88 6.40 -14.69
N GLU A 197 -6.36 5.21 -15.05
CA GLU A 197 -6.25 4.71 -16.42
C GLU A 197 -7.03 5.57 -17.42
N GLN A 198 -8.23 6.01 -17.08
CA GLN A 198 -9.04 6.90 -17.92
C GLN A 198 -8.36 8.25 -18.12
N LEU A 199 -7.85 8.86 -17.05
CA LEU A 199 -7.09 10.11 -17.12
C LEU A 199 -5.83 9.97 -17.99
N SER A 200 -5.11 8.87 -17.85
CA SER A 200 -3.92 8.57 -18.66
C SER A 200 -4.26 8.43 -20.15
N ARG A 201 -5.37 7.72 -20.48
CA ARG A 201 -5.85 7.57 -21.86
C ARG A 201 -6.29 8.90 -22.46
N SER A 202 -7.04 9.70 -21.72
CA SER A 202 -7.51 11.02 -22.13
C SER A 202 -6.33 11.96 -22.40
N ARG A 203 -5.35 11.99 -21.48
CA ARG A 203 -4.12 12.77 -21.63
C ARG A 203 -3.34 12.39 -22.91
N SER A 204 -3.20 11.08 -23.16
CA SER A 204 -2.50 10.60 -24.39
C SER A 204 -3.24 10.97 -25.69
N ALA A 205 -4.57 10.87 -25.69
CA ALA A 205 -5.39 11.29 -26.82
C ALA A 205 -5.31 12.80 -27.06
N PHE A 206 -5.35 13.60 -25.99
CA PHE A 206 -5.19 15.05 -26.06
C PHE A 206 -3.86 15.44 -26.73
N PHE A 207 -2.74 14.91 -26.29
CA PHE A 207 -1.43 15.21 -26.88
C PHE A 207 -1.33 14.79 -28.34
N THR A 208 -1.90 13.63 -28.69
CA THR A 208 -1.92 13.17 -30.08
C THR A 208 -2.69 14.13 -30.98
N ASN A 209 -3.89 14.53 -30.58
CA ASN A 209 -4.71 15.47 -31.34
C ASN A 209 -4.07 16.85 -31.44
N MET A 210 -3.59 17.38 -30.32
CA MET A 210 -2.90 18.68 -30.29
C MET A 210 -1.69 18.71 -31.24
N SER A 211 -0.92 17.62 -31.30
CA SER A 211 0.23 17.56 -32.22
C SER A 211 -0.20 17.65 -33.67
N HIS A 212 -1.27 16.96 -34.06
CA HIS A 212 -1.77 17.07 -35.46
C HIS A 212 -2.27 18.48 -35.76
N GLU A 213 -3.00 19.08 -34.81
CA GLU A 213 -3.54 20.43 -34.99
C GLU A 213 -2.47 21.53 -35.01
N ILE A 214 -1.34 21.34 -34.29
CA ILE A 214 -0.24 22.29 -34.30
C ILE A 214 0.70 22.05 -35.50
N ARG A 215 0.89 20.81 -35.94
CA ARG A 215 1.75 20.46 -37.07
C ARG A 215 1.27 21.10 -38.37
N THR A 216 -0.03 21.13 -38.61
CA THR A 216 -0.63 21.68 -39.84
C THR A 216 -0.30 23.16 -40.08
N PRO A 217 -0.58 24.10 -39.15
CA PRO A 217 -0.24 25.50 -39.30
C PRO A 217 1.28 25.74 -39.40
N ILE A 218 2.10 24.96 -38.67
CA ILE A 218 3.55 25.09 -38.74
C ILE A 218 4.07 24.69 -40.11
N ASN A 219 3.61 23.58 -40.69
CA ASN A 219 3.98 23.17 -42.05
C ASN A 219 3.54 24.20 -43.06
N THR A 220 2.38 24.86 -42.87
CA THR A 220 1.94 25.97 -43.72
C THR A 220 2.88 27.17 -43.61
N ILE A 221 3.32 27.55 -42.40
CA ILE A 221 4.30 28.61 -42.17
C ILE A 221 5.61 28.29 -42.88
N ILE A 222 6.11 27.05 -42.72
CA ILE A 222 7.36 26.62 -43.39
C ILE A 222 7.22 26.71 -44.93
N GLY A 223 6.10 26.18 -45.46
CA GLY A 223 5.88 26.20 -46.92
C GLY A 223 5.75 27.60 -47.49
N LEU A 224 4.99 28.51 -46.85
CA LEU A 224 4.90 29.90 -47.28
C LEU A 224 6.26 30.62 -47.21
N ASN A 225 7.02 30.36 -46.15
CA ASN A 225 8.33 30.96 -45.97
C ASN A 225 9.36 30.43 -46.98
N GLU A 226 9.28 29.16 -47.39
CA GLU A 226 10.09 28.59 -48.47
C GLU A 226 9.76 29.24 -49.85
N MET A 227 8.47 29.55 -50.06
CA MET A 227 8.07 30.29 -51.27
C MET A 227 8.67 31.71 -51.26
N THR A 228 8.58 32.43 -50.15
CA THR A 228 9.19 33.75 -49.98
C THR A 228 10.69 33.75 -50.26
N LEU A 229 11.43 32.75 -49.76
CA LEU A 229 12.87 32.62 -49.99
C LEU A 229 13.29 32.33 -51.44
N ARG A 230 12.33 31.89 -52.27
CA ARG A 230 12.58 31.65 -53.73
C ARG A 230 12.40 32.91 -54.56
N GLU A 231 11.81 33.96 -54.04
CA GLU A 231 11.61 35.23 -54.70
C GLU A 231 12.87 36.12 -54.56
N ASN A 232 12.99 37.13 -55.41
CA ASN A 232 14.09 38.09 -55.37
C ASN A 232 13.82 39.14 -54.27
N ILE A 233 14.18 38.80 -53.03
CA ILE A 233 13.94 39.60 -51.81
C ILE A 233 15.23 40.26 -51.33
N SER A 234 15.09 41.32 -50.49
CA SER A 234 16.26 41.96 -49.87
C SER A 234 16.94 41.02 -48.85
N ASP A 235 18.25 41.23 -48.63
CA ASP A 235 19.04 40.43 -47.69
C ASP A 235 18.42 40.41 -46.27
N GLU A 236 17.87 41.53 -45.81
CA GLU A 236 17.17 41.64 -44.52
C GLU A 236 15.92 40.75 -44.45
N ILE A 237 15.11 40.70 -45.53
CA ILE A 237 13.93 39.83 -45.59
C ILE A 237 14.36 38.35 -45.66
N ALA A 238 15.43 38.07 -46.41
CA ALA A 238 15.98 36.72 -46.49
C ALA A 238 16.46 36.20 -45.12
N GLU A 239 17.17 37.02 -44.34
CA GLU A 239 17.63 36.68 -43.00
C GLU A 239 16.45 36.44 -42.05
N ASN A 240 15.44 37.31 -42.06
CA ASN A 240 14.23 37.13 -41.25
C ASN A 240 13.46 35.85 -41.63
N SER A 241 13.36 35.55 -42.93
CA SER A 241 12.72 34.33 -43.43
C SER A 241 13.46 33.06 -42.97
N ILE A 242 14.79 33.06 -43.00
CA ILE A 242 15.62 31.97 -42.49
C ILE A 242 15.38 31.76 -40.98
N ASN A 243 15.29 32.85 -40.21
CA ASN A 243 15.03 32.78 -38.77
C ASN A 243 13.64 32.20 -38.49
N ILE A 244 12.60 32.59 -39.21
CA ILE A 244 11.25 32.03 -39.11
C ILE A 244 11.26 30.53 -39.45
N GLN A 245 11.94 30.13 -40.48
CA GLN A 245 12.07 28.71 -40.88
C GLN A 245 12.74 27.88 -39.80
N ASN A 246 13.82 28.37 -39.23
CA ASN A 246 14.56 27.71 -38.18
C ASN A 246 13.70 27.58 -36.88
N ALA A 247 12.98 28.63 -36.49
CA ALA A 247 12.08 28.62 -35.34
C ALA A 247 10.94 27.63 -35.57
N SER A 248 10.35 27.60 -36.77
CA SER A 248 9.26 26.67 -37.09
C SER A 248 9.70 25.20 -37.05
N LYS A 249 10.88 24.90 -37.60
CA LYS A 249 11.49 23.56 -37.56
C LYS A 249 11.78 23.13 -36.13
N MET A 250 12.31 24.05 -35.31
CA MET A 250 12.57 23.78 -33.88
C MET A 250 11.27 23.47 -33.10
N LEU A 251 10.19 24.19 -33.40
CA LEU A 251 8.90 23.96 -32.78
C LEU A 251 8.32 22.57 -33.11
N LEU A 252 8.47 22.13 -34.40
CA LEU A 252 8.07 20.76 -34.77
C LEU A 252 8.86 19.69 -34.04
N VAL A 253 10.15 19.91 -33.80
CA VAL A 253 10.98 18.97 -33.00
C VAL A 253 10.44 18.89 -31.57
N LEU A 254 10.17 20.02 -30.92
CA LEU A 254 9.65 20.06 -29.55
C LEU A 254 8.29 19.34 -29.40
N ILE A 255 7.40 19.56 -30.39
CA ILE A 255 6.09 18.88 -30.39
C ILE A 255 6.25 17.35 -30.50
N ASN A 256 7.13 16.91 -31.41
CA ASN A 256 7.39 15.48 -31.55
C ASN A 256 8.04 14.89 -30.28
N ASP A 257 8.93 15.63 -29.62
CA ASP A 257 9.54 15.19 -28.35
C ASP A 257 8.49 15.06 -27.23
N ILE A 258 7.53 15.99 -27.14
CA ILE A 258 6.40 15.91 -26.20
C ILE A 258 5.52 14.69 -26.48
N LEU A 259 5.25 14.40 -27.77
CA LEU A 259 4.48 13.21 -28.15
C LEU A 259 5.19 11.92 -27.81
N ASP A 260 6.49 11.85 -28.11
CA ASP A 260 7.27 10.66 -27.81
C ASP A 260 7.33 10.43 -26.29
N MET A 261 7.47 11.50 -25.50
CA MET A 261 7.37 11.42 -24.04
C MET A 261 6.01 10.91 -23.57
N SER A 262 4.91 11.43 -24.15
CA SER A 262 3.55 10.96 -23.82
C SER A 262 3.35 9.47 -24.15
N LYS A 263 3.94 8.97 -25.24
CA LYS A 263 3.91 7.54 -25.61
C LYS A 263 4.73 6.68 -24.63
N ILE A 264 5.88 7.19 -24.17
CA ILE A 264 6.71 6.51 -23.17
C ILE A 264 5.95 6.40 -21.85
N GLU A 265 5.41 7.52 -21.34
CA GLU A 265 4.65 7.55 -20.07
C GLU A 265 3.41 6.64 -20.09
N SER A 266 2.73 6.55 -21.26
CA SER A 266 1.56 5.68 -21.42
C SER A 266 1.89 4.21 -21.73
N GLY A 267 3.19 3.85 -21.82
CA GLY A 267 3.63 2.50 -22.17
C GLY A 267 3.32 2.08 -23.62
N LYS A 268 2.89 3.02 -24.48
CA LYS A 268 2.50 2.76 -25.89
C LYS A 268 3.65 2.88 -26.87
N MET A 269 4.85 3.24 -26.41
CA MET A 269 6.01 3.34 -27.28
C MET A 269 6.45 1.93 -27.68
N GLN A 270 6.40 1.67 -28.98
CA GLN A 270 6.89 0.42 -29.56
C GLN A 270 8.28 0.61 -30.13
N ILE A 271 9.22 -0.21 -29.71
CA ILE A 271 10.56 -0.28 -30.30
C ILE A 271 10.50 -1.22 -31.49
N VAL A 272 10.58 -0.67 -32.70
CA VAL A 272 10.61 -1.47 -33.92
C VAL A 272 12.08 -1.54 -34.40
N PRO A 273 12.74 -2.70 -34.22
CA PRO A 273 14.10 -2.87 -34.69
C PRO A 273 14.14 -2.88 -36.24
N VAL A 274 14.94 -2.02 -36.83
CA VAL A 274 15.17 -1.99 -38.25
C VAL A 274 16.64 -2.18 -38.52
N GLN A 275 16.97 -2.88 -39.61
CA GLN A 275 18.34 -2.98 -40.09
C GLN A 275 18.73 -1.66 -40.78
N TYR A 276 19.89 -1.12 -40.44
CA TYR A 276 20.44 0.07 -41.02
C TYR A 276 21.91 -0.15 -41.40
N ASP A 277 22.33 0.55 -42.46
CA ASP A 277 23.72 0.56 -42.87
C ASP A 277 24.51 1.50 -41.96
N THR A 278 25.40 0.90 -41.18
CA THR A 278 26.26 1.63 -40.23
C THR A 278 27.21 2.58 -40.95
N GLY A 279 27.65 2.27 -42.23
CA GLY A 279 28.48 3.12 -43.02
C GLY A 279 27.78 4.44 -43.38
N ASN A 280 26.53 4.37 -43.82
CA ASN A 280 25.72 5.54 -44.13
C ASN A 280 25.45 6.37 -42.85
N LEU A 281 25.12 5.73 -41.74
CA LEU A 281 24.89 6.43 -40.48
C LEU A 281 26.12 7.21 -40.01
N PHE A 282 27.30 6.59 -40.06
CA PHE A 282 28.56 7.26 -39.70
C PHE A 282 28.92 8.37 -40.71
N SER A 283 28.69 8.18 -41.99
CA SER A 283 28.91 9.22 -43.02
C SER A 283 28.05 10.46 -42.73
N ASP A 284 26.77 10.27 -42.43
CA ASP A 284 25.85 11.37 -42.11
C ASP A 284 26.30 12.12 -40.86
N LEU A 285 26.67 11.40 -39.80
CA LEU A 285 27.18 11.99 -38.56
C LEU A 285 28.47 12.77 -38.76
N VAL A 286 29.39 12.22 -39.54
CA VAL A 286 30.65 12.89 -39.88
C VAL A 286 30.40 14.18 -40.63
N ASN A 287 29.55 14.15 -41.65
CA ASN A 287 29.20 15.32 -42.45
C ASN A 287 28.57 16.42 -41.56
N LEU A 288 27.66 16.06 -40.69
CA LEU A 288 27.00 17.00 -39.80
C LEU A 288 27.97 17.67 -38.82
N ILE A 289 28.91 16.90 -38.25
CA ILE A 289 29.91 17.44 -37.31
C ILE A 289 30.97 18.26 -38.09
N TRP A 290 31.38 17.81 -39.28
CA TRP A 290 32.36 18.50 -40.10
C TRP A 290 31.92 19.91 -40.47
N ILE A 291 30.66 20.09 -40.89
CA ILE A 291 30.09 21.42 -41.23
C ILE A 291 30.21 22.36 -40.02
N ARG A 292 29.79 21.90 -38.82
CA ARG A 292 29.85 22.70 -37.60
C ARG A 292 31.28 23.02 -37.14
N ALA A 293 32.20 22.08 -37.31
CA ALA A 293 33.61 22.28 -37.01
C ALA A 293 34.24 23.32 -37.96
N TYR A 294 33.90 23.22 -39.26
CA TYR A 294 34.36 24.16 -40.26
C TYR A 294 33.89 25.60 -40.02
N GLU A 295 32.61 25.79 -39.71
CA GLU A 295 32.06 27.10 -39.33
C GLU A 295 32.77 27.72 -38.12
N LYS A 296 33.17 26.89 -37.18
CA LYS A 296 33.89 27.33 -35.95
C LYS A 296 35.40 27.35 -36.11
N LYS A 297 35.94 27.08 -37.31
CA LYS A 297 37.38 26.99 -37.62
C LYS A 297 38.13 26.01 -36.70
N LEU A 298 37.47 24.87 -36.38
CA LEU A 298 38.07 23.82 -35.57
C LEU A 298 38.62 22.70 -36.44
N GLU A 299 39.77 22.13 -36.05
CA GLU A 299 40.29 20.93 -36.69
C GLU A 299 39.46 19.72 -36.28
N PHE A 300 38.88 19.02 -37.29
CA PHE A 300 38.07 17.83 -37.07
C PHE A 300 38.81 16.59 -37.57
N LYS A 301 39.21 15.71 -36.65
CA LYS A 301 39.95 14.50 -36.96
C LYS A 301 39.14 13.27 -36.62
N ILE A 302 38.96 12.36 -37.57
CA ILE A 302 38.23 11.11 -37.38
C ILE A 302 39.21 9.96 -37.32
N ILE A 303 39.12 9.13 -36.28
CA ILE A 303 39.92 7.94 -36.12
C ILE A 303 38.98 6.74 -36.13
N PHE A 304 39.07 5.91 -37.20
CA PHE A 304 38.34 4.65 -37.25
C PHE A 304 39.20 3.51 -36.75
N GLN A 305 38.71 2.80 -35.75
CA GLN A 305 39.28 1.51 -35.40
C GLN A 305 38.52 0.43 -36.18
N LYS A 306 39.20 -0.59 -36.69
CA LYS A 306 38.59 -1.64 -37.52
C LYS A 306 37.49 -2.36 -36.74
N ILE A 307 36.21 -2.07 -37.06
CA ILE A 307 35.05 -2.69 -36.47
C ILE A 307 34.66 -3.90 -37.31
N SER A 308 34.42 -5.05 -36.70
CA SER A 308 33.93 -6.26 -37.37
C SER A 308 32.57 -5.97 -38.04
N HIS A 309 32.42 -6.35 -39.28
CA HIS A 309 31.17 -6.19 -40.04
C HIS A 309 30.09 -7.13 -39.51
N ARG A 310 29.37 -6.74 -38.44
CA ARG A 310 28.11 -7.36 -38.10
C ARG A 310 26.97 -6.38 -38.40
N PRO A 311 25.89 -6.82 -39.08
CA PRO A 311 24.74 -5.96 -39.28
C PRO A 311 24.22 -5.52 -37.90
N CYS A 312 24.06 -4.23 -37.68
CA CYS A 312 23.46 -3.67 -36.49
C CYS A 312 21.97 -3.50 -36.72
N SER A 313 21.18 -3.90 -35.75
CA SER A 313 19.76 -3.57 -35.67
C SER A 313 19.55 -2.55 -34.58
N GLY A 314 18.83 -1.49 -34.85
CA GLY A 314 18.56 -0.41 -33.95
C GLY A 314 17.16 0.16 -34.15
N MET A 315 16.76 1.07 -33.28
CA MET A 315 15.50 1.77 -33.37
C MET A 315 15.60 2.91 -34.41
N LYS A 316 14.76 2.86 -35.44
CA LYS A 316 14.54 4.03 -36.29
C LYS A 316 13.48 4.88 -35.57
N SER A 317 13.86 6.06 -35.08
CA SER A 317 12.89 7.03 -34.57
C SER A 317 11.85 7.29 -35.67
N GLY A 318 10.56 7.10 -35.34
CA GLY A 318 9.45 7.18 -36.32
C GLY A 318 9.14 8.56 -36.86
N SER A 319 10.03 9.53 -36.70
CA SER A 319 9.98 10.82 -37.38
C SER A 319 11.03 10.83 -38.43
N ASN A 320 10.62 10.90 -39.71
CA ASN A 320 11.48 11.42 -40.80
C ASN A 320 11.93 12.81 -40.35
N ARG A 321 13.08 12.88 -39.70
CA ARG A 321 13.77 14.15 -39.42
C ARG A 321 14.61 14.46 -40.65
N TYR A 322 14.08 15.32 -41.49
CA TYR A 322 14.86 16.10 -42.45
C TYR A 322 15.06 17.49 -41.87
#